data_aefbaca6071c960a5355a2d17aa8dc8a
#
_entry.id   aefbaca6071c960a5355a2d17aa8dc8a
#
_cell.length_a   1.000
_cell.length_b   1.000
_cell.length_c   1.000
_cell.angle_alpha   90.00
_cell.angle_beta   90.00
_cell.angle_gamma   90.00
#
_symmetry.space_group_name_H-M   'P 1'
#
loop_
_entity.id
_entity.type
_entity.pdbx_description
1 polymer ?
#
loop_
_entity_poly.entity_id
_entity_poly.type
_entity_poly.pdbx_seq_one_letter_code
_entity_poly.pdbx_strand_id
1 'polypeptide(L)'
;MHYQNERTSGCRISDAWTYRGLKTVIIENESIRVTVLADKGADIYEFIHKPTDTDFMWRTPWGVRDPQKFIPTTGWPEGIWHDVYEGGWQTLAPTGGSPMNYAGAEIGQHSEATTMPWDVQILEDTPDRVSAKFWVRTYRTPFYIEKTLTINAGESVLHVEESIVNEAEESSDAVWGQHIALGAPFLSDTCRL
;
A
#
# COMPACT_ATOMS: atom_id res chain seq x y z
N MET A 1 -26.49 5.53 -20.74
CA MET A 1 -25.26 6.34 -20.71
C MET A 1 -24.95 6.51 -19.24
N HIS A 2 -23.89 5.87 -18.74
CA HIS A 2 -23.48 6.02 -17.34
C HIS A 2 -22.49 7.17 -17.31
N TYR A 3 -22.90 8.32 -16.80
CA TYR A 3 -21.96 9.35 -16.43
C TYR A 3 -21.20 8.84 -15.22
N GLN A 4 -19.91 8.63 -15.36
CA GLN A 4 -19.04 8.54 -14.18
C GLN A 4 -19.16 9.87 -13.44
N ASN A 5 -19.26 9.80 -12.12
CA ASN A 5 -19.28 10.98 -11.26
C ASN A 5 -17.87 11.63 -11.24
N GLU A 6 -17.45 12.17 -12.38
CA GLU A 6 -16.22 12.95 -12.46
C GLU A 6 -16.47 14.31 -11.81
N ARG A 7 -16.11 14.40 -10.54
CA ARG A 7 -16.16 15.68 -9.82
C ARG A 7 -14.90 16.47 -10.09
N THR A 8 -15.05 17.78 -10.20
CA THR A 8 -13.95 18.72 -10.39
C THR A 8 -13.52 19.40 -9.08
N SER A 9 -14.21 19.12 -7.98
CA SER A 9 -13.95 19.67 -6.64
C SER A 9 -14.37 18.69 -5.55
N GLY A 10 -13.88 18.91 -4.32
CA GLY A 10 -14.10 18.02 -3.18
C GLY A 10 -13.29 16.73 -3.27
N CYS A 11 -13.66 15.78 -2.43
CA CYS A 11 -13.03 14.46 -2.43
C CYS A 11 -13.35 13.68 -3.70
N ARG A 12 -12.37 12.91 -4.19
CA ARG A 12 -12.48 12.05 -5.38
C ARG A 12 -11.75 10.75 -5.16
N ILE A 13 -12.31 9.67 -5.71
CA ILE A 13 -11.68 8.36 -5.72
C ILE A 13 -11.90 7.69 -7.07
N SER A 14 -10.88 6.98 -7.56
CA SER A 14 -10.99 6.19 -8.78
C SER A 14 -10.08 4.97 -8.71
N ASP A 15 -10.61 3.80 -9.07
CA ASP A 15 -9.90 2.53 -9.23
C ASP A 15 -9.80 2.08 -10.70
N ALA A 16 -10.09 2.99 -11.62
CA ALA A 16 -10.09 2.75 -13.07
C ALA A 16 -8.71 2.88 -13.72
N TRP A 17 -7.67 3.21 -12.94
CA TRP A 17 -6.33 3.49 -13.45
C TRP A 17 -5.40 2.29 -13.33
N THR A 18 -4.38 2.27 -14.16
CA THR A 18 -3.25 1.36 -14.04
C THR A 18 -1.94 2.12 -14.13
N TYR A 19 -0.96 1.72 -13.33
CA TYR A 19 0.41 2.20 -13.42
C TYR A 19 1.37 1.04 -13.64
N ARG A 20 2.09 1.06 -14.78
CA ARG A 20 2.98 -0.04 -15.20
C ARG A 20 2.32 -1.42 -15.25
N GLY A 21 1.01 -1.44 -15.49
CA GLY A 21 0.21 -2.67 -15.56
C GLY A 21 -0.45 -3.08 -14.24
N LEU A 22 -0.12 -2.45 -13.12
CA LEU A 22 -0.74 -2.69 -11.82
C LEU A 22 -2.01 -1.86 -11.65
N LYS A 23 -3.07 -2.46 -11.12
CA LYS A 23 -4.28 -1.74 -10.72
C LYS A 23 -3.91 -0.68 -9.68
N THR A 24 -4.36 0.53 -9.93
CA THR A 24 -4.01 1.70 -9.13
C THR A 24 -5.27 2.39 -8.65
N VAL A 25 -5.32 2.71 -7.37
CA VAL A 25 -6.40 3.49 -6.77
C VAL A 25 -5.87 4.88 -6.43
N ILE A 26 -6.56 5.91 -6.92
CA ILE A 26 -6.25 7.30 -6.62
C ILE A 26 -7.32 7.86 -5.71
N ILE A 27 -6.90 8.37 -4.55
CA ILE A 27 -7.76 8.96 -3.53
C ILE A 27 -7.27 10.38 -3.28
N GLU A 28 -8.12 11.37 -3.39
CA GLU A 28 -7.69 12.77 -3.27
C GLU A 28 -8.78 13.71 -2.78
N ASN A 29 -8.35 14.83 -2.23
CA ASN A 29 -9.16 16.03 -2.02
C ASN A 29 -8.42 17.26 -2.56
N GLU A 30 -8.79 18.46 -2.12
CA GLU A 30 -8.13 19.72 -2.51
C GLU A 30 -6.69 19.83 -2.02
N SER A 31 -6.34 19.16 -0.92
CA SER A 31 -5.04 19.30 -0.24
C SER A 31 -4.07 18.17 -0.53
N ILE A 32 -4.56 16.93 -0.60
CA ILE A 32 -3.69 15.74 -0.74
C ILE A 32 -4.17 14.82 -1.86
N ARG A 33 -3.21 14.09 -2.44
CA ARG A 33 -3.45 12.97 -3.33
C ARG A 33 -2.62 11.77 -2.88
N VAL A 34 -3.28 10.61 -2.80
CA VAL A 34 -2.67 9.33 -2.48
C VAL A 34 -2.89 8.36 -3.64
N THR A 35 -1.82 7.76 -4.11
CA THR A 35 -1.84 6.73 -5.15
C THR A 35 -1.45 5.40 -4.56
N VAL A 36 -2.34 4.40 -4.66
CA VAL A 36 -2.17 3.07 -4.07
C VAL A 36 -2.04 2.02 -5.17
N LEU A 37 -1.04 1.15 -5.05
CA LEU A 37 -0.81 0.02 -5.97
C LEU A 37 -1.55 -1.21 -5.42
N ALA A 38 -2.80 -1.44 -5.83
CA ALA A 38 -3.62 -2.54 -5.32
C ALA A 38 -3.00 -3.90 -5.64
N ASP A 39 -2.49 -4.10 -6.85
CA ASP A 39 -1.89 -5.37 -7.30
C ASP A 39 -0.50 -5.65 -6.68
N LYS A 40 -0.02 -4.78 -5.79
CA LYS A 40 1.22 -4.96 -5.06
C LYS A 40 1.13 -4.36 -3.66
N GLY A 41 0.86 -5.20 -2.64
CA GLY A 41 0.87 -4.84 -1.23
C GLY A 41 -0.20 -3.83 -0.79
N ALA A 42 -1.05 -3.35 -1.70
CA ALA A 42 -1.82 -2.11 -1.53
C ALA A 42 -0.91 -0.98 -1.02
N ASP A 43 0.31 -0.87 -1.58
CA ASP A 43 1.33 0.07 -1.18
C ASP A 43 0.95 1.50 -1.57
N ILE A 44 1.15 2.44 -0.67
CA ILE A 44 1.02 3.87 -0.97
C ILE A 44 2.28 4.29 -1.71
N TYR A 45 2.16 4.45 -3.03
CA TYR A 45 3.27 4.79 -3.91
C TYR A 45 3.55 6.28 -3.98
N GLU A 46 2.49 7.10 -3.92
CA GLU A 46 2.55 8.55 -3.85
C GLU A 46 1.72 9.06 -2.68
N PHE A 47 2.24 10.05 -1.99
CA PHE A 47 1.50 10.83 -1.02
C PHE A 47 1.87 12.31 -1.22
N ILE A 48 1.07 13.00 -2.02
CA ILE A 48 1.36 14.35 -2.48
C ILE A 48 0.56 15.38 -1.69
N HIS A 49 1.25 16.39 -1.17
CA HIS A 49 0.64 17.63 -0.71
C HIS A 49 0.51 18.59 -1.90
N LYS A 50 -0.70 18.73 -2.41
CA LYS A 50 -0.99 19.46 -3.65
C LYS A 50 -0.60 20.95 -3.61
N PRO A 51 -0.87 21.70 -2.49
CA PRO A 51 -0.53 23.12 -2.43
C PRO A 51 0.96 23.44 -2.58
N THR A 52 1.84 22.51 -2.22
CA THR A 52 3.30 22.69 -2.35
C THR A 52 3.91 21.81 -3.44
N ASP A 53 3.09 21.02 -4.15
CA ASP A 53 3.52 20.04 -5.14
C ASP A 53 4.65 19.13 -4.61
N THR A 54 4.49 18.67 -3.36
CA THR A 54 5.50 17.88 -2.66
C THR A 54 5.00 16.45 -2.46
N ASP A 55 5.73 15.48 -3.01
CA ASP A 55 5.56 14.08 -2.69
C ASP A 55 6.41 13.72 -1.46
N PHE A 56 5.81 13.09 -0.48
CA PHE A 56 6.51 12.67 0.74
C PHE A 56 7.29 11.37 0.55
N MET A 57 6.90 10.56 -0.45
CA MET A 57 7.46 9.21 -0.63
C MET A 57 8.78 9.22 -1.38
N TRP A 58 9.75 8.47 -0.83
CA TRP A 58 10.94 8.09 -1.57
C TRP A 58 10.64 6.93 -2.51
N ARG A 59 11.28 6.92 -3.67
CA ARG A 59 11.17 5.85 -4.66
C ARG A 59 12.54 5.37 -5.10
N THR A 60 12.63 4.07 -5.37
CA THR A 60 13.85 3.48 -5.92
C THR A 60 14.11 3.97 -7.35
N PRO A 61 15.39 4.06 -7.79
CA PRO A 61 15.72 4.49 -9.16
C PRO A 61 15.16 3.58 -10.26
N TRP A 62 14.90 2.31 -9.96
CA TRP A 62 14.32 1.36 -10.94
C TRP A 62 12.78 1.41 -11.00
N GLY A 63 12.15 2.04 -10.01
CA GLY A 63 10.70 2.21 -9.96
C GLY A 63 9.93 0.91 -9.74
N VAL A 64 8.63 0.96 -10.06
CA VAL A 64 7.71 -0.17 -9.87
C VAL A 64 8.01 -1.31 -10.83
N ARG A 65 8.09 -2.52 -10.28
CA ARG A 65 8.09 -3.79 -11.02
C ARG A 65 6.81 -4.55 -10.69
N ASP A 66 6.20 -5.13 -11.71
CA ASP A 66 4.98 -5.92 -11.57
C ASP A 66 5.33 -7.31 -11.02
N PRO A 67 4.95 -7.69 -9.78
CA PRO A 67 5.29 -8.99 -9.22
C PRO A 67 4.69 -10.16 -10.00
N GLN A 68 3.60 -9.95 -10.73
CA GLN A 68 2.96 -11.00 -11.54
C GLN A 68 3.77 -11.33 -12.82
N LYS A 69 4.63 -10.40 -13.25
CA LYS A 69 5.52 -10.56 -14.40
C LYS A 69 6.97 -10.80 -13.99
N PHE A 70 7.24 -10.81 -12.69
CA PHE A 70 8.56 -10.97 -12.16
C PHE A 70 8.91 -12.45 -12.03
N ILE A 71 10.05 -12.83 -12.58
CA ILE A 71 10.64 -14.15 -12.36
C ILE A 71 11.85 -13.94 -11.44
N PRO A 72 11.85 -14.51 -10.21
CA PRO A 72 12.99 -14.39 -9.32
C PRO A 72 14.28 -14.89 -9.99
N THR A 73 15.32 -14.06 -10.00
CA THR A 73 16.65 -14.41 -10.53
C THR A 73 17.56 -14.97 -9.45
N THR A 74 17.08 -15.02 -8.22
CA THR A 74 17.77 -15.59 -7.06
C THR A 74 16.80 -16.39 -6.21
N GLY A 75 17.30 -17.45 -5.56
CA GLY A 75 16.58 -18.15 -4.51
C GLY A 75 16.78 -17.56 -3.12
N TRP A 76 17.50 -16.44 -3.01
CA TRP A 76 17.76 -15.77 -1.75
C TRP A 76 16.53 -14.97 -1.28
N PRO A 77 15.94 -15.32 -0.14
CA PRO A 77 14.62 -14.79 0.27
C PRO A 77 14.58 -13.27 0.47
N GLU A 78 15.67 -12.64 0.90
CA GLU A 78 15.77 -11.19 0.98
C GLU A 78 15.77 -10.55 -0.42
N GLY A 79 16.49 -11.16 -1.35
CA GLY A 79 16.62 -10.68 -2.71
C GLY A 79 15.29 -10.57 -3.44
N ILE A 80 14.36 -11.46 -3.17
CA ILE A 80 13.02 -11.47 -3.79
C ILE A 80 12.26 -10.18 -3.44
N TRP A 81 12.27 -9.79 -2.16
CA TRP A 81 11.61 -8.53 -1.74
C TRP A 81 12.36 -7.31 -2.29
N HIS A 82 13.70 -7.29 -2.20
CA HIS A 82 14.51 -6.18 -2.72
C HIS A 82 14.27 -5.92 -4.21
N ASP A 83 14.12 -6.99 -4.99
CA ASP A 83 13.93 -6.89 -6.44
C ASP A 83 12.60 -6.22 -6.83
N VAL A 84 11.58 -6.32 -6.00
CA VAL A 84 10.26 -5.72 -6.25
C VAL A 84 9.97 -4.49 -5.38
N TYR A 85 10.89 -4.10 -4.50
CA TYR A 85 10.73 -2.92 -3.65
C TYR A 85 10.87 -1.63 -4.47
N GLU A 86 9.86 -0.81 -4.49
CA GLU A 86 9.80 0.47 -5.22
C GLU A 86 9.98 1.71 -4.35
N GLY A 87 10.04 1.55 -3.02
CA GLY A 87 9.91 2.64 -2.07
C GLY A 87 8.46 2.79 -1.59
N GLY A 88 8.04 4.02 -1.30
CA GLY A 88 6.67 4.28 -0.85
C GLY A 88 6.41 3.84 0.59
N TRP A 89 5.16 3.52 0.90
CA TRP A 89 4.70 3.12 2.22
C TRP A 89 4.01 1.76 2.15
N GLN A 90 4.63 0.74 2.77
CA GLN A 90 4.18 -0.65 2.77
C GLN A 90 3.64 -1.08 4.13
N THR A 91 2.59 -1.92 4.11
CA THR A 91 2.11 -2.65 5.28
C THR A 91 2.91 -3.95 5.42
N LEU A 92 3.69 -4.09 6.50
CA LEU A 92 4.44 -5.30 6.81
C LEU A 92 3.58 -6.25 7.62
N ALA A 93 3.27 -7.42 7.07
CA ALA A 93 2.56 -8.48 7.74
C ALA A 93 2.68 -9.81 6.96
N PRO A 94 2.72 -10.98 7.61
CA PRO A 94 2.81 -11.20 9.06
C PRO A 94 4.24 -11.14 9.60
N THR A 95 5.23 -10.74 8.78
CA THR A 95 6.61 -10.53 9.22
C THR A 95 7.09 -9.12 8.86
N GLY A 96 7.85 -8.50 9.76
CA GLY A 96 8.41 -7.16 9.56
C GLY A 96 9.93 -7.14 9.49
N GLY A 97 10.59 -8.28 9.38
CA GLY A 97 12.04 -8.41 9.46
C GLY A 97 12.64 -9.33 8.39
N SER A 98 13.78 -9.92 8.73
CA SER A 98 14.49 -10.88 7.88
C SER A 98 13.66 -12.13 7.61
N PRO A 99 14.00 -12.89 6.56
CA PRO A 99 13.38 -14.19 6.31
C PRO A 99 13.47 -15.12 7.51
N MET A 100 12.44 -15.93 7.67
CA MET A 100 12.35 -16.85 8.80
C MET A 100 11.64 -18.15 8.41
N ASN A 101 11.79 -19.16 9.25
CA ASN A 101 10.94 -20.34 9.21
C ASN A 101 9.99 -20.28 10.43
N TYR A 102 8.69 -20.33 10.18
CA TYR A 102 7.67 -20.31 11.21
C TYR A 102 6.68 -21.45 10.99
N ALA A 103 6.50 -22.31 11.97
CA ALA A 103 5.61 -23.48 11.93
C ALA A 103 5.82 -24.37 10.67
N GLY A 104 7.08 -24.46 10.17
CA GLY A 104 7.44 -25.24 8.98
C GLY A 104 7.26 -24.52 7.64
N ALA A 105 6.74 -23.28 7.64
CA ALA A 105 6.67 -22.46 6.46
C ALA A 105 7.90 -21.51 6.35
N GLU A 106 8.52 -21.49 5.17
CA GLU A 106 9.52 -20.48 4.85
C GLU A 106 8.82 -19.18 4.47
N ILE A 107 9.14 -18.10 5.17
CA ILE A 107 8.57 -16.78 4.97
C ILE A 107 9.70 -15.83 4.59
N GLY A 108 9.55 -15.11 3.48
CA GLY A 108 10.54 -14.16 2.98
C GLY A 108 10.62 -12.88 3.82
N GLN A 109 11.60 -12.04 3.48
CA GLN A 109 11.74 -10.72 4.12
C GLN A 109 10.48 -9.87 3.88
N HIS A 110 10.01 -9.21 4.95
CA HIS A 110 8.84 -8.32 4.91
C HIS A 110 7.58 -8.94 4.29
N SER A 111 7.53 -10.28 4.26
CA SER A 111 6.46 -11.05 3.58
C SER A 111 5.25 -11.23 4.52
N GLU A 112 4.09 -11.56 4.00
CA GLU A 112 3.68 -11.88 2.62
C GLU A 112 2.95 -10.70 1.96
N ALA A 113 2.30 -9.87 2.78
CA ALA A 113 1.36 -8.83 2.38
C ALA A 113 1.95 -7.82 1.39
N THR A 114 3.22 -7.46 1.55
CA THR A 114 3.90 -6.43 0.74
C THR A 114 4.07 -6.78 -0.73
N THR A 115 4.07 -8.07 -1.07
CA THR A 115 4.33 -8.52 -2.45
C THR A 115 3.11 -9.14 -3.12
N MET A 116 2.05 -9.33 -2.36
CA MET A 116 0.81 -9.92 -2.87
C MET A 116 -0.10 -8.86 -3.51
N PRO A 117 -0.90 -9.24 -4.53
CA PRO A 117 -2.01 -8.41 -4.96
C PRO A 117 -3.10 -8.40 -3.89
N TRP A 118 -3.68 -7.23 -3.66
CA TRP A 118 -4.81 -7.05 -2.76
C TRP A 118 -6.06 -6.75 -3.57
N ASP A 119 -7.18 -7.31 -3.16
CA ASP A 119 -8.48 -6.89 -3.64
C ASP A 119 -8.81 -5.48 -3.14
N VAL A 120 -9.69 -4.78 -3.85
CA VAL A 120 -10.11 -3.43 -3.47
C VAL A 120 -11.60 -3.22 -3.73
N GLN A 121 -12.21 -2.46 -2.82
CA GLN A 121 -13.59 -1.98 -2.94
C GLN A 121 -13.68 -0.51 -2.52
N ILE A 122 -14.28 0.33 -3.37
CA ILE A 122 -14.67 1.67 -2.98
C ILE A 122 -15.86 1.56 -2.03
N LEU A 123 -15.72 2.08 -0.81
CA LEU A 123 -16.75 2.08 0.22
C LEU A 123 -17.61 3.34 0.16
N GLU A 124 -16.98 4.48 -0.10
CA GLU A 124 -17.65 5.78 -0.16
C GLU A 124 -17.02 6.65 -1.25
N ASP A 125 -17.85 7.33 -2.02
CA ASP A 125 -17.47 8.27 -3.06
C ASP A 125 -18.42 9.47 -3.06
N THR A 126 -18.17 10.39 -2.13
CA THR A 126 -18.92 11.65 -1.98
C THR A 126 -17.99 12.85 -2.08
N PRO A 127 -18.51 14.06 -2.34
CA PRO A 127 -17.68 15.28 -2.32
C PRO A 127 -17.02 15.56 -0.96
N ASP A 128 -17.65 15.08 0.13
CA ASP A 128 -17.21 15.37 1.49
C ASP A 128 -16.25 14.31 2.03
N ARG A 129 -16.34 13.06 1.51
CA ARG A 129 -15.56 11.94 1.97
C ARG A 129 -15.40 10.88 0.90
N VAL A 130 -14.20 10.31 0.81
CA VAL A 130 -13.91 9.12 0.00
C VAL A 130 -13.20 8.07 0.83
N SER A 131 -13.54 6.80 0.58
CA SER A 131 -12.96 5.68 1.31
C SER A 131 -12.87 4.45 0.44
N ALA A 132 -11.75 3.71 0.56
CA ALA A 132 -11.56 2.41 -0.07
C ALA A 132 -11.02 1.40 0.93
N LYS A 133 -11.52 0.17 0.84
CA LYS A 133 -11.03 -0.98 1.57
C LYS A 133 -10.20 -1.87 0.63
N PHE A 134 -9.05 -2.27 1.11
CA PHE A 134 -8.16 -3.26 0.50
C PHE A 134 -8.08 -4.47 1.40
N TRP A 135 -7.92 -5.69 0.83
CA TRP A 135 -7.76 -6.89 1.64
C TRP A 135 -6.99 -7.98 0.91
N VAL A 136 -6.37 -8.85 1.72
CA VAL A 136 -5.63 -10.01 1.23
C VAL A 136 -5.68 -11.16 2.22
N ARG A 137 -5.64 -12.40 1.71
CA ARG A 137 -5.33 -13.59 2.49
C ARG A 137 -3.93 -14.06 2.18
N THR A 138 -3.11 -14.24 3.20
CA THR A 138 -1.75 -14.72 3.06
C THR A 138 -1.72 -16.18 2.61
N TYR A 139 -0.64 -16.62 1.93
CA TYR A 139 -0.55 -17.98 1.35
C TYR A 139 0.04 -19.00 2.30
N ARG A 140 1.03 -18.59 3.09
CA ARG A 140 1.82 -19.49 3.96
C ARG A 140 1.42 -19.41 5.41
N THR A 141 0.66 -18.40 5.75
CA THR A 141 0.15 -18.11 7.08
C THR A 141 -1.36 -17.88 7.05
N PRO A 142 -2.09 -18.14 8.14
CA PRO A 142 -3.54 -18.12 8.13
C PRO A 142 -4.14 -16.73 8.40
N PHE A 143 -3.57 -15.68 7.82
CA PHE A 143 -4.03 -14.33 8.11
C PHE A 143 -4.89 -13.75 6.99
N TYR A 144 -5.97 -13.12 7.42
CA TYR A 144 -6.76 -12.19 6.62
C TYR A 144 -6.46 -10.78 7.08
N ILE A 145 -6.04 -9.93 6.15
CA ILE A 145 -5.58 -8.58 6.42
C ILE A 145 -6.45 -7.61 5.65
N GLU A 146 -6.95 -6.57 6.34
CA GLU A 146 -7.70 -5.47 5.73
C GLU A 146 -7.00 -4.14 6.03
N LYS A 147 -7.09 -3.23 5.07
CA LYS A 147 -6.69 -1.82 5.20
C LYS A 147 -7.76 -0.93 4.59
N THR A 148 -8.24 0.03 5.37
CA THR A 148 -9.16 1.06 4.89
C THR A 148 -8.45 2.40 4.87
N LEU A 149 -8.49 3.06 3.73
CA LEU A 149 -7.96 4.42 3.53
C LEU A 149 -9.12 5.38 3.34
N THR A 150 -9.10 6.48 4.09
CA THR A 150 -10.15 7.50 4.05
C THR A 150 -9.54 8.90 3.99
N ILE A 151 -10.14 9.75 3.15
CA ILE A 151 -9.84 11.18 3.06
C ILE A 151 -11.15 11.96 3.20
N ASN A 152 -11.15 12.99 4.03
CA ASN A 152 -12.27 13.92 4.19
C ASN A 152 -11.97 15.26 3.50
N ALA A 153 -12.99 15.96 3.06
CA ALA A 153 -12.86 17.32 2.55
C ALA A 153 -12.36 18.28 3.65
N GLY A 154 -11.54 19.23 3.28
CA GLY A 154 -11.00 20.23 4.21
C GLY A 154 -9.86 19.74 5.12
N GLU A 155 -9.44 18.47 5.02
CA GLU A 155 -8.37 17.91 5.82
C GLU A 155 -7.13 17.58 4.97
N SER A 156 -5.94 17.85 5.49
CA SER A 156 -4.66 17.38 4.90
C SER A 156 -4.20 16.10 5.62
N VAL A 157 -5.13 15.14 5.80
CA VAL A 157 -4.92 13.90 6.57
C VAL A 157 -5.39 12.69 5.77
N LEU A 158 -4.55 11.66 5.74
CA LEU A 158 -4.94 10.31 5.34
C LEU A 158 -5.24 9.50 6.60
N HIS A 159 -6.48 9.04 6.73
CA HIS A 159 -6.86 8.11 7.79
C HIS A 159 -6.59 6.68 7.31
N VAL A 160 -5.86 5.91 8.12
CA VAL A 160 -5.50 4.51 7.84
C VAL A 160 -6.02 3.64 8.99
N GLU A 161 -6.87 2.70 8.65
CA GLU A 161 -7.37 1.68 9.58
C GLU A 161 -6.95 0.31 9.06
N GLU A 162 -6.33 -0.51 9.89
CA GLU A 162 -5.90 -1.85 9.52
C GLU A 162 -6.37 -2.88 10.54
N SER A 163 -6.66 -4.08 10.06
CA SER A 163 -6.94 -5.23 10.91
C SER A 163 -6.27 -6.48 10.38
N ILE A 164 -5.82 -7.34 11.29
CA ILE A 164 -5.27 -8.67 11.00
C ILE A 164 -6.09 -9.68 11.78
N VAL A 165 -6.65 -10.65 11.07
CA VAL A 165 -7.43 -11.73 11.64
C VAL A 165 -6.72 -13.05 11.40
N ASN A 166 -6.47 -13.83 12.44
CA ASN A 166 -6.05 -15.21 12.33
C ASN A 166 -7.27 -16.08 12.01
N GLU A 167 -7.32 -16.67 10.80
CA GLU A 167 -8.42 -17.53 10.35
C GLU A 167 -8.20 -19.03 10.72
N ALA A 168 -7.08 -19.38 11.40
CA ALA A 168 -6.87 -20.74 11.92
C ALA A 168 -7.56 -20.95 13.28
N GLU A 169 -7.77 -22.22 13.63
CA GLU A 169 -8.23 -22.62 14.96
C GLU A 169 -7.14 -22.46 16.04
N GLU A 170 -5.87 -22.55 15.62
CA GLU A 170 -4.71 -22.44 16.50
C GLU A 170 -4.18 -21.02 16.57
N SER A 171 -3.57 -20.64 17.69
CA SER A 171 -2.89 -19.37 17.84
C SER A 171 -1.67 -19.29 16.92
N SER A 172 -1.49 -18.16 16.25
CA SER A 172 -0.32 -17.86 15.42
C SER A 172 0.22 -16.47 15.76
N ASP A 173 1.56 -16.37 15.79
CA ASP A 173 2.22 -15.08 15.99
C ASP A 173 2.26 -14.30 14.68
N ALA A 174 2.14 -12.98 14.79
CA ALA A 174 2.31 -12.05 13.69
C ALA A 174 3.10 -10.83 14.12
N VAL A 175 3.99 -10.37 13.25
CA VAL A 175 4.59 -9.04 13.33
C VAL A 175 3.86 -8.15 12.33
N TRP A 176 3.40 -7.02 12.80
CA TRP A 176 2.70 -6.02 11.99
C TRP A 176 3.37 -4.66 12.15
N GLY A 177 3.58 -3.98 11.04
CA GLY A 177 4.24 -2.68 11.04
C GLY A 177 4.05 -1.92 9.74
N GLN A 178 4.64 -0.72 9.73
CA GLN A 178 4.60 0.19 8.58
C GLN A 178 6.02 0.48 8.12
N HIS A 179 6.31 0.20 6.85
CA HIS A 179 7.59 0.53 6.22
C HIS A 179 7.41 1.77 5.37
N ILE A 180 7.67 2.94 5.97
CA ILE A 180 7.45 4.24 5.34
C ILE A 180 8.78 4.80 4.85
N ALA A 181 8.98 4.88 3.54
CA ALA A 181 10.15 5.48 2.94
C ALA A 181 9.86 6.96 2.59
N LEU A 182 10.29 7.85 3.47
CA LEU A 182 10.19 9.29 3.23
C LEU A 182 11.39 9.78 2.40
N GLY A 183 11.17 10.75 1.50
CA GLY A 183 12.18 11.24 0.57
C GLY A 183 12.27 12.76 0.43
N ALA A 184 13.31 13.19 -0.27
CA ALA A 184 13.45 14.58 -0.70
C ALA A 184 12.37 14.92 -1.77
N PRO A 185 11.89 16.18 -1.84
CA PRO A 185 12.36 17.35 -1.09
C PRO A 185 11.80 17.47 0.34
N PHE A 186 10.81 16.63 0.72
CA PHE A 186 10.21 16.68 2.07
C PHE A 186 11.25 16.39 3.15
N LEU A 187 11.98 15.28 3.04
CA LEU A 187 13.00 14.89 4.01
C LEU A 187 14.25 15.76 3.85
N SER A 188 14.65 16.43 4.92
CA SER A 188 15.82 17.30 4.99
C SER A 188 16.52 17.18 6.35
N ASP A 189 17.70 17.76 6.48
CA ASP A 189 18.48 17.76 7.73
C ASP A 189 17.77 18.48 8.90
N THR A 190 16.73 19.24 8.60
CA THR A 190 15.93 19.95 9.61
C THR A 190 14.70 19.18 10.09
N CYS A 191 14.37 18.07 9.45
CA CYS A 191 13.26 17.22 9.89
C CYS A 191 13.48 16.68 11.31
N ARG A 192 12.39 16.54 12.04
CA ARG A 192 12.33 15.89 13.36
C ARG A 192 11.27 14.80 13.30
N LEU A 193 11.60 13.67 13.91
CA LEU A 193 10.70 12.54 14.14
C LEU A 193 10.27 12.54 15.61
#